data_8fce6e231d1e005c049a6e8d6c0d4e47
#
_entry.id   8fce6e231d1e005c049a6e8d6c0d4e47
#
_cell.length_a   1.000
_cell.length_b   1.000
_cell.length_c   1.000
_cell.angle_alpha   90.00
_cell.angle_beta   90.00
_cell.angle_gamma   90.00
#
_symmetry.space_group_name_H-M   'P 1'
#
loop_
_entity.id
_entity.type
_entity.pdbx_description
1 polymer ?
#
loop_
_entity_poly.entity_id
_entity_poly.type
_entity_poly.pdbx_seq_one_letter_code
_entity_poly.pdbx_strand_id
1 'polypeptide(L)'
;MLRQAEIELTLPEGEKLNQSMGSVLHGALMGIISPAWAAAMHEEKVRPYSQYVTLKEGKLYWRIQTLTEEAFDEILVPLMKESQLTLKQRGYPVGLSHFRIARQETFADIEERCWSGRRIHHIDMDFLTSTSFKTNGTYAIFPDPRLLFVSLVRKWNAFSDASIIDEPDLIDHLASQLDISDYHLHMHPFSVEGRRIRAFRGNVTYGFFKNDMAACTPASASRPPSAWARRRQRSRIGRRNRRQ
;
A
#
# COMPACT_ATOMS: atom_id res chain seq x y z
N MET A 1 2.97 11.03 -7.35
CA MET A 1 2.56 11.60 -6.04
C MET A 1 1.68 10.59 -5.31
N LEU A 2 1.92 10.41 -4.02
CA LEU A 2 1.14 9.51 -3.15
C LEU A 2 -0.02 10.28 -2.53
N ARG A 3 -1.22 9.73 -2.57
CA ARG A 3 -2.39 10.35 -1.93
C ARG A 3 -3.20 9.33 -1.15
N GLN A 4 -3.77 9.75 -0.04
CA GLN A 4 -4.76 9.01 0.73
C GLN A 4 -6.05 9.81 0.77
N ALA A 5 -7.08 9.28 0.14
CA ALA A 5 -8.44 9.81 0.25
C ALA A 5 -9.20 9.12 1.40
N GLU A 6 -10.09 9.86 2.00
CA GLU A 6 -11.04 9.40 3.02
C GLU A 6 -12.43 9.88 2.63
N ILE A 7 -13.39 8.95 2.60
CA ILE A 7 -14.76 9.17 2.17
C ILE A 7 -15.68 8.60 3.24
N GLU A 8 -16.59 9.39 3.78
CA GLU A 8 -17.59 8.90 4.72
C GLU A 8 -18.66 8.09 3.96
N LEU A 9 -18.99 6.91 4.48
CA LEU A 9 -19.97 6.00 3.89
C LEU A 9 -21.25 6.02 4.72
N THR A 10 -22.39 6.17 4.05
CA THR A 10 -23.71 6.03 4.66
C THR A 10 -24.41 4.79 4.11
N LEU A 11 -24.68 3.83 4.99
CA LEU A 11 -25.41 2.61 4.65
C LEU A 11 -26.92 2.83 4.82
N PRO A 12 -27.77 2.07 4.10
CA PRO A 12 -29.18 2.00 4.38
C PRO A 12 -29.47 1.55 5.81
N GLU A 13 -30.64 1.93 6.32
CA GLU A 13 -31.05 1.57 7.67
C GLU A 13 -31.09 0.04 7.86
N GLY A 14 -30.59 -0.44 8.99
CA GLY A 14 -30.47 -1.86 9.30
C GLY A 14 -29.26 -2.58 8.74
N GLU A 15 -28.55 -1.99 7.76
CA GLU A 15 -27.36 -2.58 7.17
C GLU A 15 -26.12 -2.32 8.03
N LYS A 16 -25.27 -3.35 8.12
CA LYS A 16 -24.01 -3.28 8.88
C LYS A 16 -22.82 -3.58 7.98
N LEU A 17 -21.77 -2.81 8.13
CA LEU A 17 -20.49 -3.13 7.54
C LEU A 17 -19.89 -4.38 8.19
N ASN A 18 -19.48 -5.30 7.33
CA ASN A 18 -18.63 -6.42 7.70
C ASN A 18 -17.36 -6.39 6.85
N GLN A 19 -16.41 -7.24 7.17
CA GLN A 19 -15.14 -7.30 6.47
C GLN A 19 -15.22 -7.62 4.98
N SER A 20 -16.28 -8.30 4.54
CA SER A 20 -16.49 -8.59 3.11
C SER A 20 -16.78 -7.34 2.28
N MET A 21 -17.11 -6.21 2.92
CA MET A 21 -17.38 -4.96 2.23
C MET A 21 -16.18 -4.41 1.45
N GLY A 22 -14.95 -4.71 1.86
CA GLY A 22 -13.77 -4.31 1.08
C GLY A 22 -13.77 -4.84 -0.35
N SER A 23 -14.14 -6.11 -0.55
CA SER A 23 -14.25 -6.70 -1.90
C SER A 23 -15.47 -6.20 -2.66
N VAL A 24 -16.58 -5.95 -1.96
CA VAL A 24 -17.81 -5.41 -2.58
C VAL A 24 -17.59 -3.96 -3.05
N LEU A 25 -16.97 -3.12 -2.23
CA LEU A 25 -16.57 -1.76 -2.61
C LEU A 25 -15.54 -1.76 -3.73
N HIS A 26 -14.60 -2.71 -3.73
CA HIS A 26 -13.68 -2.88 -4.86
C HIS A 26 -14.45 -3.19 -6.16
N GLY A 27 -15.42 -4.08 -6.11
CA GLY A 27 -16.26 -4.37 -7.29
C GLY A 27 -17.05 -3.14 -7.77
N ALA A 28 -17.57 -2.33 -6.85
CA ALA A 28 -18.24 -1.07 -7.19
C ALA A 28 -17.27 -0.05 -7.80
N LEU A 29 -16.06 0.06 -7.25
CA LEU A 29 -14.98 0.90 -7.78
C LEU A 29 -14.62 0.51 -9.23
N MET A 30 -14.46 -0.79 -9.50
CA MET A 30 -14.19 -1.29 -10.85
C MET A 30 -15.30 -0.94 -11.86
N GLY A 31 -16.49 -0.61 -11.42
CA GLY A 31 -17.58 -0.15 -12.27
C GLY A 31 -17.54 1.34 -12.63
N ILE A 32 -16.69 2.14 -11.97
CA ILE A 32 -16.56 3.59 -12.18
C ILE A 32 -15.34 3.92 -13.02
N ILE A 33 -14.24 3.18 -12.81
CA ILE A 33 -12.97 3.40 -13.51
C ILE A 33 -13.07 2.97 -14.97
N SER A 34 -12.13 3.44 -15.80
CA SER A 34 -12.10 3.08 -17.21
C SER A 34 -11.93 1.57 -17.39
N PRO A 35 -12.69 0.92 -18.29
CA PRO A 35 -12.57 -0.53 -18.53
C PRO A 35 -11.17 -0.96 -18.95
N ALA A 36 -10.46 -0.12 -19.71
CA ALA A 36 -9.09 -0.39 -20.16
C ALA A 36 -8.12 -0.44 -18.97
N TRP A 37 -8.26 0.52 -18.04
CA TRP A 37 -7.42 0.56 -16.83
C TRP A 37 -7.76 -0.58 -15.88
N ALA A 38 -9.06 -0.91 -15.72
CA ALA A 38 -9.49 -2.05 -14.92
C ALA A 38 -8.87 -3.37 -15.44
N ALA A 39 -8.88 -3.59 -16.75
CA ALA A 39 -8.27 -4.77 -17.39
C ALA A 39 -6.75 -4.81 -17.14
N ALA A 40 -6.05 -3.68 -17.32
CA ALA A 40 -4.62 -3.60 -17.05
C ALA A 40 -4.29 -3.95 -15.58
N MET A 41 -5.09 -3.47 -14.62
CA MET A 41 -4.90 -3.76 -13.19
C MET A 41 -5.17 -5.22 -12.82
N HIS A 42 -5.90 -5.97 -13.62
CA HIS A 42 -6.05 -7.42 -13.41
C HIS A 42 -4.79 -8.20 -13.76
N GLU A 43 -4.03 -7.75 -14.73
CA GLU A 43 -2.78 -8.39 -15.18
C GLU A 43 -1.59 -8.00 -14.31
N GLU A 44 -1.64 -6.83 -13.67
CA GLU A 44 -0.53 -6.30 -12.86
C GLU A 44 -0.36 -7.06 -11.54
N LYS A 45 0.89 -7.49 -11.29
CA LYS A 45 1.27 -8.18 -10.04
C LYS A 45 1.31 -7.25 -8.83
N VAL A 46 1.58 -5.96 -9.06
CA VAL A 46 1.65 -4.92 -8.03
C VAL A 46 0.76 -3.77 -8.45
N ARG A 47 -0.25 -3.49 -7.66
CA ARG A 47 -1.22 -2.44 -7.97
C ARG A 47 -0.79 -1.10 -7.39
N PRO A 48 -1.00 0.03 -8.12
CA PRO A 48 -0.65 1.38 -7.67
C PRO A 48 -1.67 1.96 -6.70
N TYR A 49 -2.58 1.17 -6.17
CA TYR A 49 -3.57 1.59 -5.20
C TYR A 49 -3.87 0.51 -4.17
N SER A 50 -4.46 0.94 -3.07
CA SER A 50 -5.05 0.05 -2.07
C SER A 50 -6.27 0.71 -1.46
N GLN A 51 -7.15 -0.11 -0.87
CA GLN A 51 -8.36 0.37 -0.21
C GLN A 51 -8.71 -0.44 1.02
N TYR A 52 -9.34 0.20 1.97
CA TYR A 52 -9.93 -0.48 3.13
C TYR A 52 -11.02 0.39 3.77
N VAL A 53 -11.82 -0.24 4.61
CA VAL A 53 -12.87 0.45 5.37
C VAL A 53 -12.52 0.43 6.85
N THR A 54 -12.75 1.54 7.51
CA THR A 54 -12.53 1.70 8.94
C THR A 54 -13.74 2.34 9.60
N LEU A 55 -13.96 2.00 10.87
CA LEU A 55 -14.94 2.64 11.74
C LEU A 55 -14.19 3.61 12.66
N LYS A 56 -14.63 4.87 12.68
CA LYS A 56 -14.08 5.89 13.56
C LYS A 56 -15.24 6.73 14.11
N GLU A 57 -15.34 6.82 15.43
CA GLU A 57 -16.39 7.63 16.12
C GLU A 57 -17.81 7.28 15.67
N GLY A 58 -18.09 5.99 15.45
CA GLY A 58 -19.38 5.51 14.96
C GLY A 58 -19.67 5.73 13.49
N LYS A 59 -18.78 6.38 12.75
CA LYS A 59 -18.88 6.63 11.32
C LYS A 59 -17.97 5.72 10.53
N LEU A 60 -18.42 5.38 9.33
CA LEU A 60 -17.71 4.51 8.41
C LEU A 60 -16.95 5.33 7.40
N TYR A 61 -15.68 5.00 7.21
CA TYR A 61 -14.79 5.66 6.25
C TYR A 61 -14.19 4.66 5.29
N TRP A 62 -14.34 4.92 4.01
CA TRP A 62 -13.60 4.24 2.96
C TRP A 62 -12.31 5.00 2.70
N ARG A 63 -11.20 4.34 2.91
CA ARG A 63 -9.87 4.89 2.65
C ARG A 63 -9.30 4.26 1.40
N ILE A 64 -8.85 5.11 0.48
CA ILE A 64 -8.22 4.73 -0.78
C ILE A 64 -6.88 5.42 -0.86
N GLN A 65 -5.82 4.64 -1.08
CA GLN A 65 -4.48 5.16 -1.35
C GLN A 65 -4.14 4.96 -2.81
N THR A 66 -3.52 5.97 -3.42
CA THR A 66 -2.95 5.91 -4.77
C THR A 66 -1.46 6.24 -4.72
N LEU A 67 -0.65 5.52 -5.48
CA LEU A 67 0.81 5.65 -5.51
C LEU A 67 1.32 6.38 -6.75
N THR A 68 0.45 6.65 -7.73
CA THR A 68 0.77 7.33 -8.98
C THR A 68 -0.29 8.38 -9.33
N GLU A 69 0.05 9.35 -10.18
CA GLU A 69 -0.92 10.32 -10.73
C GLU A 69 -1.99 9.61 -11.55
N GLU A 70 -1.60 8.66 -12.39
CA GLU A 70 -2.54 7.88 -13.19
C GLU A 70 -3.58 7.18 -12.31
N ALA A 71 -3.16 6.54 -11.21
CA ALA A 71 -4.10 5.91 -10.29
C ALA A 71 -5.01 6.93 -9.58
N PHE A 72 -4.53 8.14 -9.32
CA PHE A 72 -5.36 9.22 -8.81
C PHE A 72 -6.43 9.62 -9.82
N ASP A 73 -6.04 9.86 -11.06
CA ASP A 73 -6.93 10.31 -12.13
C ASP A 73 -7.98 9.24 -12.48
N GLU A 74 -7.60 7.98 -12.51
CA GLU A 74 -8.49 6.86 -12.85
C GLU A 74 -9.42 6.45 -11.69
N ILE A 75 -9.01 6.63 -10.44
CA ILE A 75 -9.77 6.16 -9.27
C ILE A 75 -10.45 7.32 -8.54
N LEU A 76 -9.67 8.30 -8.08
CA LEU A 76 -10.19 9.30 -7.16
C LEU A 76 -10.94 10.41 -7.88
N VAL A 77 -10.50 10.83 -9.06
CA VAL A 77 -11.18 11.88 -9.84
C VAL A 77 -12.60 11.47 -10.25
N PRO A 78 -12.88 10.27 -10.79
CA PRO A 78 -14.24 9.84 -11.04
C PRO A 78 -15.06 9.71 -9.73
N LEU A 79 -14.46 9.13 -8.69
CA LEU A 79 -15.14 8.90 -7.41
C LEU A 79 -15.55 10.20 -6.70
N MET A 80 -14.80 11.30 -6.89
CA MET A 80 -15.15 12.63 -6.37
C MET A 80 -16.45 13.20 -6.95
N LYS A 81 -16.89 12.69 -8.10
CA LYS A 81 -18.12 13.12 -8.77
C LYS A 81 -19.35 12.33 -8.32
N GLU A 82 -19.12 11.24 -7.60
CA GLU A 82 -20.19 10.35 -7.17
C GLU A 82 -20.70 10.74 -5.77
N SER A 83 -22.00 10.80 -5.60
CA SER A 83 -22.67 10.96 -4.30
C SER A 83 -23.12 9.64 -3.69
N GLN A 84 -23.16 8.58 -4.52
CA GLN A 84 -23.55 7.24 -4.09
C GLN A 84 -22.98 6.17 -5.00
N LEU A 85 -22.82 4.96 -4.49
CA LEU A 85 -22.41 3.78 -5.23
C LEU A 85 -23.40 2.64 -5.05
N THR A 86 -23.82 2.03 -6.14
CA THR A 86 -24.63 0.82 -6.07
C THR A 86 -23.75 -0.41 -5.85
N LEU A 87 -23.95 -1.09 -4.74
CA LEU A 87 -23.30 -2.36 -4.43
C LEU A 87 -24.05 -3.50 -5.10
N LYS A 88 -23.69 -3.83 -6.35
CA LYS A 88 -24.38 -4.86 -7.17
C LYS A 88 -24.58 -6.18 -6.42
N GLN A 89 -23.60 -6.63 -5.65
CA GLN A 89 -23.66 -7.88 -4.88
C GLN A 89 -24.61 -7.81 -3.67
N ARG A 90 -25.01 -6.62 -3.24
CA ARG A 90 -25.88 -6.37 -2.09
C ARG A 90 -27.25 -5.85 -2.48
N GLY A 91 -27.40 -5.30 -3.68
CA GLY A 91 -28.65 -4.78 -4.20
C GLY A 91 -29.08 -3.42 -3.66
N TYR A 92 -28.19 -2.68 -2.95
CA TYR A 92 -28.51 -1.37 -2.40
C TYR A 92 -27.41 -0.34 -2.69
N PRO A 93 -27.75 0.97 -2.71
CA PRO A 93 -26.78 2.05 -2.80
C PRO A 93 -26.12 2.35 -1.44
N VAL A 94 -24.89 2.82 -1.48
CA VAL A 94 -24.16 3.39 -0.34
C VAL A 94 -23.91 4.86 -0.64
N GLY A 95 -24.29 5.74 0.27
CA GLY A 95 -24.02 7.17 0.15
C GLY A 95 -22.54 7.46 0.36
N LEU A 96 -22.02 8.41 -0.43
CA LEU A 96 -20.66 8.93 -0.32
C LEU A 96 -20.73 10.40 0.08
N SER A 97 -20.01 10.77 1.13
CA SER A 97 -19.95 12.13 1.62
C SER A 97 -18.59 12.46 2.21
N HIS A 98 -18.34 13.75 2.47
CA HIS A 98 -17.12 14.22 3.14
C HIS A 98 -15.81 13.70 2.51
N PHE A 99 -15.74 13.71 1.17
CA PHE A 99 -14.51 13.37 0.46
C PHE A 99 -13.39 14.35 0.83
N ARG A 100 -12.26 13.83 1.29
CA ARG A 100 -11.07 14.63 1.56
C ARG A 100 -9.79 13.89 1.23
N ILE A 101 -8.75 14.59 0.80
CA ILE A 101 -7.39 14.09 0.74
C ILE A 101 -6.80 14.22 2.15
N ALA A 102 -6.72 13.11 2.86
CA ALA A 102 -6.24 13.07 4.25
C ALA A 102 -4.72 13.14 4.35
N ARG A 103 -3.99 12.68 3.32
CA ARG A 103 -2.54 12.72 3.22
C ARG A 103 -2.11 12.83 1.76
N GLN A 104 -1.07 13.63 1.52
CA GLN A 104 -0.44 13.78 0.23
C GLN A 104 1.06 14.00 0.41
N GLU A 105 1.89 13.25 -0.32
CA GLU A 105 3.34 13.38 -0.32
C GLU A 105 3.94 12.79 -1.61
N THR A 106 5.18 13.11 -1.93
CA THR A 106 5.91 12.49 -3.03
C THR A 106 6.85 11.39 -2.53
N PHE A 107 7.33 10.53 -3.41
CA PHE A 107 8.42 9.59 -3.07
C PHE A 107 9.70 10.34 -2.70
N ALA A 108 9.96 11.48 -3.32
CA ALA A 108 11.09 12.35 -2.97
C ALA A 108 10.99 12.91 -1.55
N ASP A 109 9.78 13.33 -1.10
CA ASP A 109 9.56 13.79 0.28
C ASP A 109 9.84 12.68 1.30
N ILE A 110 9.45 11.43 0.97
CA ILE A 110 9.76 10.28 1.83
C ILE A 110 11.26 10.05 1.88
N GLU A 111 11.94 10.07 0.73
CA GLU A 111 13.38 9.88 0.63
C GLU A 111 14.13 10.95 1.42
N GLU A 112 13.79 12.23 1.25
CA GLU A 112 14.40 13.34 1.98
C GLU A 112 14.21 13.20 3.49
N ARG A 113 13.01 12.82 3.94
CA ARG A 113 12.74 12.57 5.36
C ARG A 113 13.57 11.42 5.92
N CYS A 114 13.83 10.37 5.14
CA CYS A 114 14.71 9.28 5.53
C CYS A 114 16.17 9.75 5.66
N TRP A 115 16.61 10.72 4.81
CA TRP A 115 17.95 11.28 4.87
C TRP A 115 18.15 12.32 5.97
N SER A 116 17.10 12.72 6.69
CA SER A 116 17.19 13.74 7.77
C SER A 116 18.00 13.32 9.00
N GLY A 117 18.56 12.12 9.01
CA GLY A 117 19.47 11.64 10.06
C GLY A 117 18.80 11.22 11.37
N ARG A 118 17.47 11.13 11.41
CA ARG A 118 16.76 10.67 12.60
C ARG A 118 17.03 9.17 12.80
N ARG A 119 17.60 8.81 13.94
CA ARG A 119 17.77 7.40 14.31
C ARG A 119 16.42 6.77 14.60
N ILE A 120 16.16 5.64 13.96
CA ILE A 120 14.98 4.81 14.20
C ILE A 120 15.40 3.69 15.14
N HIS A 121 14.78 3.58 16.31
CA HIS A 121 15.05 2.54 17.30
C HIS A 121 14.03 1.41 17.23
N HIS A 122 12.81 1.74 16.82
CA HIS A 122 11.73 0.78 16.64
C HIS A 122 10.81 1.21 15.49
N ILE A 123 10.10 0.25 14.95
CA ILE A 123 9.08 0.45 13.90
C ILE A 123 7.79 -0.17 14.42
N ASP A 124 6.79 0.67 14.67
CA ASP A 124 5.43 0.23 15.01
C ASP A 124 4.62 0.06 13.73
N MET A 125 4.01 -1.11 13.57
CA MET A 125 3.20 -1.43 12.41
C MET A 125 1.81 -1.90 12.81
N ASP A 126 0.80 -1.19 12.31
CA ASP A 126 -0.59 -1.57 12.46
C ASP A 126 -1.11 -2.29 11.20
N PHE A 127 -1.45 -3.56 11.36
CA PHE A 127 -2.13 -4.34 10.34
C PHE A 127 -3.66 -4.15 10.50
N LEU A 128 -4.17 -3.09 9.91
CA LEU A 128 -5.58 -2.65 10.06
C LEU A 128 -6.58 -3.58 9.37
N THR A 129 -6.12 -4.38 8.42
CA THR A 129 -6.93 -5.35 7.67
C THR A 129 -6.32 -6.73 7.74
N SER A 130 -7.10 -7.75 7.36
CA SER A 130 -6.60 -9.13 7.23
C SER A 130 -5.38 -9.16 6.33
N THR A 131 -4.25 -9.54 6.88
CA THR A 131 -2.96 -9.57 6.18
C THR A 131 -2.39 -10.99 6.16
N SER A 132 -1.84 -11.37 5.04
CA SER A 132 -1.03 -12.58 4.87
C SER A 132 -0.02 -12.36 3.76
N PHE A 133 1.12 -13.04 3.83
CA PHE A 133 2.15 -13.00 2.80
C PHE A 133 2.15 -14.31 2.03
N LYS A 134 2.02 -14.25 0.70
CA LYS A 134 2.14 -15.44 -0.13
C LYS A 134 3.61 -15.72 -0.41
N THR A 135 4.11 -16.86 0.05
CA THR A 135 5.48 -17.32 -0.15
C THR A 135 5.51 -18.83 -0.38
N ASN A 136 6.30 -19.30 -1.35
CA ASN A 136 6.47 -20.73 -1.68
C ASN A 136 5.13 -21.49 -1.83
N GLY A 137 4.13 -20.87 -2.46
CA GLY A 137 2.82 -21.48 -2.66
C GLY A 137 1.90 -21.52 -1.44
N THR A 138 2.36 -21.06 -0.28
CA THR A 138 1.62 -21.03 0.99
C THR A 138 1.37 -19.60 1.46
N TYR A 139 0.53 -19.45 2.51
CA TYR A 139 0.26 -18.17 3.14
C TYR A 139 0.92 -18.11 4.51
N ALA A 140 1.94 -17.27 4.66
CA ALA A 140 2.52 -16.92 5.96
C ALA A 140 1.55 -16.00 6.70
N ILE A 141 1.23 -16.39 7.93
CA ILE A 141 0.24 -15.73 8.80
C ILE A 141 0.88 -15.00 9.98
N PHE A 142 2.16 -14.69 9.85
CA PHE A 142 2.94 -13.96 10.83
C PHE A 142 3.76 -12.88 10.12
N PRO A 143 3.92 -11.69 10.69
CA PRO A 143 4.59 -10.57 10.06
C PRO A 143 6.11 -10.69 10.13
N ASP A 144 6.65 -11.60 9.36
CA ASP A 144 8.09 -11.78 9.18
C ASP A 144 8.72 -10.51 8.57
N PRO A 145 9.79 -9.93 9.18
CA PRO A 145 10.43 -8.71 8.70
C PRO A 145 10.90 -8.80 7.24
N ARG A 146 11.43 -9.94 6.83
CA ARG A 146 11.92 -10.15 5.47
C ARG A 146 10.79 -10.08 4.45
N LEU A 147 9.67 -10.76 4.71
CA LEU A 147 8.49 -10.74 3.83
C LEU A 147 7.88 -9.33 3.74
N LEU A 148 7.89 -8.61 4.86
CA LEU A 148 7.48 -7.21 4.90
C LEU A 148 8.35 -6.35 3.99
N PHE A 149 9.68 -6.37 4.15
CA PHE A 149 10.59 -5.57 3.35
C PHE A 149 10.56 -5.94 1.87
N VAL A 150 10.50 -7.23 1.52
CA VAL A 150 10.30 -7.67 0.13
C VAL A 150 9.06 -7.01 -0.49
N SER A 151 7.95 -6.96 0.26
CA SER A 151 6.71 -6.35 -0.22
C SER A 151 6.84 -4.82 -0.39
N LEU A 152 7.49 -4.14 0.56
CA LEU A 152 7.68 -2.68 0.53
C LEU A 152 8.65 -2.27 -0.58
N VAL A 153 9.82 -2.91 -0.69
CA VAL A 153 10.81 -2.63 -1.74
C VAL A 153 10.23 -2.89 -3.13
N ARG A 154 9.47 -3.97 -3.29
CA ARG A 154 8.80 -4.26 -4.56
C ARG A 154 7.81 -3.16 -4.97
N LYS A 155 7.02 -2.63 -4.03
CA LYS A 155 6.11 -1.50 -4.29
C LYS A 155 6.88 -0.21 -4.57
N TRP A 156 7.91 0.07 -3.78
CA TRP A 156 8.77 1.21 -3.99
C TRP A 156 9.35 1.21 -5.41
N ASN A 157 10.00 0.13 -5.81
CA ASN A 157 10.62 0.01 -7.12
C ASN A 157 9.64 0.02 -8.29
N ALA A 158 8.40 -0.44 -8.06
CA ALA A 158 7.36 -0.42 -9.08
C ALA A 158 6.85 1.01 -9.37
N PHE A 159 6.75 1.86 -8.35
CA PHE A 159 6.01 3.12 -8.43
C PHE A 159 6.85 4.37 -8.12
N SER A 160 8.00 4.25 -7.46
CA SER A 160 8.86 5.39 -7.15
C SER A 160 9.43 6.03 -8.42
N ASP A 161 9.33 7.35 -8.47
CA ASP A 161 9.99 8.22 -9.44
C ASP A 161 11.25 8.88 -8.87
N ALA A 162 11.54 8.68 -7.57
CA ALA A 162 12.71 9.25 -6.88
C ALA A 162 13.94 8.35 -7.05
N SER A 163 13.91 7.13 -6.51
CA SER A 163 15.04 6.19 -6.56
C SER A 163 14.57 4.75 -6.75
N ILE A 164 15.50 3.86 -7.03
CA ILE A 164 15.29 2.40 -7.08
C ILE A 164 16.21 1.78 -6.03
N ILE A 165 15.67 0.86 -5.26
CA ILE A 165 16.42 0.05 -4.29
C ILE A 165 16.85 -1.23 -5.03
N ASP A 166 18.13 -1.33 -5.38
CA ASP A 166 18.71 -2.43 -6.17
C ASP A 166 19.98 -2.97 -5.49
N GLU A 167 19.86 -3.24 -4.20
CA GLU A 167 20.93 -3.86 -3.40
C GLU A 167 20.48 -5.28 -3.04
N PRO A 168 21.12 -6.33 -3.59
CA PRO A 168 20.65 -7.70 -3.45
C PRO A 168 20.50 -8.17 -2.00
N ASP A 169 21.45 -7.79 -1.14
CA ASP A 169 21.52 -8.25 0.24
C ASP A 169 20.82 -7.31 1.25
N LEU A 170 20.32 -6.16 0.79
CA LEU A 170 19.74 -5.14 1.67
C LEU A 170 18.56 -5.69 2.51
N ILE A 171 17.68 -6.44 1.87
CA ILE A 171 16.49 -6.98 2.55
C ILE A 171 16.90 -7.97 3.64
N ASP A 172 17.82 -8.87 3.33
CA ASP A 172 18.30 -9.88 4.27
C ASP A 172 19.10 -9.22 5.40
N HIS A 173 19.91 -8.22 5.07
CA HIS A 173 20.61 -7.40 6.05
C HIS A 173 19.63 -6.69 7.00
N LEU A 174 18.66 -5.94 6.47
CA LEU A 174 17.65 -5.24 7.29
C LEU A 174 16.84 -6.20 8.15
N ALA A 175 16.39 -7.32 7.57
CA ALA A 175 15.64 -8.34 8.31
C ALA A 175 16.47 -8.94 9.45
N SER A 176 17.78 -9.11 9.27
CA SER A 176 18.70 -9.63 10.31
C SER A 176 18.96 -8.66 11.47
N GLN A 177 18.68 -7.37 11.28
CA GLN A 177 18.86 -6.34 12.30
C GLN A 177 17.60 -6.10 13.14
N LEU A 178 16.46 -6.66 12.72
CA LEU A 178 15.16 -6.46 13.35
C LEU A 178 14.71 -7.72 14.07
N ASP A 179 14.27 -7.54 15.31
CA ASP A 179 13.51 -8.54 16.05
C ASP A 179 12.13 -7.98 16.42
N ILE A 180 11.18 -8.87 16.62
CA ILE A 180 9.88 -8.48 17.16
C ILE A 180 10.02 -8.31 18.67
N SER A 181 9.89 -7.05 19.12
CA SER A 181 9.99 -6.70 20.54
C SER A 181 8.65 -6.73 21.27
N ASP A 182 7.55 -6.50 20.53
CA ASP A 182 6.19 -6.60 21.06
C ASP A 182 5.20 -6.87 19.94
N TYR A 183 4.08 -7.54 20.25
CA TYR A 183 2.98 -7.75 19.31
C TYR A 183 1.65 -8.00 20.00
N HIS A 184 0.59 -7.54 19.35
CA HIS A 184 -0.78 -7.93 19.65
C HIS A 184 -1.47 -8.36 18.36
N LEU A 185 -1.44 -9.65 18.08
CA LEU A 185 -1.95 -10.22 16.83
C LEU A 185 -3.06 -11.22 17.11
N HIS A 186 -4.05 -11.26 16.25
CA HIS A 186 -5.09 -12.28 16.27
C HIS A 186 -5.38 -12.81 14.87
N MET A 187 -5.81 -14.05 14.80
CA MET A 187 -6.20 -14.69 13.54
C MET A 187 -7.47 -14.03 13.00
N HIS A 188 -7.40 -13.60 11.75
CA HIS A 188 -8.48 -12.90 11.11
C HIS A 188 -8.65 -13.34 9.64
N PRO A 189 -9.13 -14.58 9.38
CA PRO A 189 -9.23 -15.12 8.04
C PRO A 189 -10.24 -14.33 7.20
N PHE A 190 -9.98 -14.28 5.90
CA PHE A 190 -10.86 -13.62 4.93
C PHE A 190 -11.11 -14.56 3.73
N SER A 191 -12.13 -14.24 2.94
CA SER A 191 -12.48 -15.01 1.75
C SER A 191 -12.21 -14.21 0.49
N VAL A 192 -11.57 -14.87 -0.50
CA VAL A 192 -11.36 -14.34 -1.85
C VAL A 192 -11.84 -15.41 -2.82
N GLU A 193 -12.78 -15.05 -3.69
CA GLU A 193 -13.34 -15.96 -4.72
C GLU A 193 -13.79 -17.31 -4.14
N GLY A 194 -14.45 -17.28 -2.97
CA GLY A 194 -14.93 -18.48 -2.29
C GLY A 194 -13.86 -19.27 -1.52
N ARG A 195 -12.59 -18.93 -1.62
CA ARG A 195 -11.50 -19.57 -0.86
C ARG A 195 -11.21 -18.83 0.43
N ARG A 196 -11.21 -19.56 1.56
CA ARG A 196 -10.84 -19.02 2.86
C ARG A 196 -9.33 -18.95 3.00
N ILE A 197 -8.79 -17.74 3.15
CA ILE A 197 -7.36 -17.47 3.34
C ILE A 197 -7.12 -17.20 4.83
N ARG A 198 -6.15 -17.89 5.42
CA ARG A 198 -5.69 -17.60 6.76
C ARG A 198 -4.91 -16.29 6.75
N ALA A 199 -5.18 -15.42 7.72
CA ALA A 199 -4.56 -14.11 7.84
C ALA A 199 -4.54 -13.67 9.30
N PHE A 200 -3.78 -12.64 9.58
CA PHE A 200 -3.69 -11.99 10.88
C PHE A 200 -4.09 -10.52 10.78
N ARG A 201 -4.39 -9.94 11.92
CA ARG A 201 -4.64 -8.51 12.13
C ARG A 201 -4.11 -8.12 13.50
N GLY A 202 -3.73 -6.83 13.70
CA GLY A 202 -3.25 -6.30 14.96
C GLY A 202 -2.02 -5.43 14.76
N ASN A 203 -1.19 -5.31 15.76
CA ASN A 203 0.03 -4.52 15.72
C ASN A 203 1.28 -5.34 16.07
N VAL A 204 2.42 -4.86 15.60
CA VAL A 204 3.74 -5.40 15.87
C VAL A 204 4.72 -4.25 16.01
N THR A 205 5.57 -4.32 17.02
CA THR A 205 6.72 -3.45 17.20
C THR A 205 7.99 -4.22 16.85
N TYR A 206 8.72 -3.76 15.86
CA TYR A 206 10.05 -4.25 15.51
C TYR A 206 11.09 -3.37 16.18
N GLY A 207 12.05 -3.97 16.89
CA GLY A 207 13.17 -3.28 17.53
C GLY A 207 14.48 -3.58 16.80
N PHE A 208 15.40 -2.61 16.78
CA PHE A 208 16.76 -2.80 16.33
C PHE A 208 17.64 -3.14 17.53
N PHE A 209 18.09 -4.40 17.64
CA PHE A 209 18.85 -4.87 18.81
C PHE A 209 20.35 -4.89 18.60
N LYS A 210 20.85 -4.80 17.37
CA LYS A 210 22.28 -4.77 17.12
C LYS A 210 22.75 -3.32 17.01
N ASN A 211 23.88 -3.03 17.71
CA ASN A 211 24.47 -1.70 17.80
C ASN A 211 24.99 -1.10 16.46
N ASP A 212 24.87 -1.84 15.35
CA ASP A 212 25.29 -1.40 14.01
C ASP A 212 24.25 -0.54 13.27
N MET A 213 23.47 0.22 14.04
CA MET A 213 22.55 1.23 13.51
C MET A 213 23.22 2.27 12.60
N ALA A 214 24.52 2.42 12.64
CA ALA A 214 25.26 3.28 11.73
C ALA A 214 25.11 2.88 10.25
N ALA A 215 24.88 1.59 9.98
CA ALA A 215 24.68 1.08 8.61
C ALA A 215 23.26 1.32 8.07
N CYS A 216 22.27 1.52 8.95
CA CYS A 216 20.86 1.73 8.58
C CYS A 216 20.45 3.21 8.58
N THR A 217 21.34 4.12 8.98
CA THR A 217 21.10 5.56 8.89
C THR A 217 21.56 6.08 7.54
N PRO A 218 20.78 6.93 6.88
CA PRO A 218 21.17 7.56 5.61
C PRO A 218 22.53 8.30 5.67
N ALA A 219 22.99 8.69 6.86
CA ALA A 219 24.28 9.35 7.06
C ALA A 219 25.50 8.45 6.82
N SER A 220 25.34 7.12 6.83
CA SER A 220 26.42 6.16 6.51
C SER A 220 26.37 5.67 5.05
N ALA A 221 25.23 5.80 4.40
CA ALA A 221 25.14 5.63 2.96
C ALA A 221 25.60 6.94 2.32
N SER A 222 26.78 6.96 1.76
CA SER A 222 27.24 8.06 0.89
C SER A 222 26.11 8.33 -0.12
N ARG A 223 25.72 9.61 -0.26
CA ARG A 223 24.76 10.08 -1.27
C ARG A 223 25.05 9.33 -2.57
N PRO A 224 24.07 8.65 -3.19
CA PRO A 224 24.36 7.82 -4.35
C PRO A 224 25.11 8.67 -5.38
N PRO A 225 26.23 8.18 -5.96
CA PRO A 225 26.98 8.96 -6.91
C PRO A 225 26.07 9.36 -8.07
N SER A 226 26.28 10.53 -8.64
CA SER A 226 25.55 11.10 -9.78
C SER A 226 25.41 10.16 -11.01
N ALA A 227 26.03 8.98 -10.98
CA ALA A 227 25.83 7.88 -11.90
C ALA A 227 24.39 7.35 -11.97
N TRP A 228 23.58 7.49 -10.92
CA TRP A 228 22.16 7.05 -10.87
C TRP A 228 21.28 7.92 -11.76
N ALA A 229 21.55 9.22 -11.85
CA ALA A 229 20.83 10.14 -12.74
C ALA A 229 21.08 9.82 -14.23
N ARG A 230 22.28 9.29 -14.57
CA ARG A 230 22.64 8.95 -15.95
C ARG A 230 21.99 7.67 -16.48
N ARG A 231 21.64 6.71 -15.61
CA ARG A 231 20.95 5.47 -16.06
C ARG A 231 19.49 5.72 -16.47
N ARG A 232 18.81 6.67 -15.82
CA ARG A 232 17.42 7.02 -16.21
C ARG A 232 17.31 7.68 -17.59
N GLN A 233 18.30 8.49 -17.97
CA GLN A 233 18.30 9.11 -19.30
C GLN A 233 18.45 8.10 -20.44
N ARG A 234 19.22 7.03 -20.23
CA ARG A 234 19.40 5.98 -21.26
C ARG A 234 18.16 5.08 -21.41
N SER A 235 17.43 4.80 -20.34
CA SER A 235 16.21 3.99 -20.43
C SER A 235 15.04 4.74 -21.06
N ARG A 236 14.96 6.07 -20.90
CA ARG A 236 13.96 6.92 -21.59
C ARG A 236 14.25 7.05 -23.09
N ILE A 237 15.53 7.13 -23.49
CA ILE A 237 15.91 7.22 -24.90
C ILE A 237 15.65 5.88 -25.62
N GLY A 238 15.90 4.72 -24.97
CA GLY A 238 15.64 3.42 -25.56
C GLY A 238 14.15 3.07 -25.75
N ARG A 239 13.24 3.71 -25.03
CA ARG A 239 11.79 3.51 -25.20
C ARG A 239 11.18 4.38 -26.30
N ARG A 240 11.79 5.53 -26.64
CA ARG A 240 11.32 6.38 -27.74
C ARG A 240 11.64 5.81 -29.14
N ASN A 241 12.72 5.04 -29.27
CA ASN A 241 13.13 4.47 -30.57
C ASN A 241 12.49 3.12 -30.92
N ARG A 242 11.55 2.60 -30.11
CA ARG A 242 10.78 1.39 -30.42
C ARG A 242 9.31 1.64 -30.82
N ARG A 243 8.96 2.90 -31.08
CA ARG A 243 7.62 3.31 -31.56
C ARG A 243 7.72 4.19 -32.84
N GLN A 244 8.56 3.80 -33.76
CA GLN A 244 8.46 4.19 -35.17
C GLN A 244 8.48 2.95 -36.05
#